data_55c4ac0a0503dea20ee22a34be473092
#
_entry.id   55c4ac0a0503dea20ee22a34be473092
#
_cell.length_a   1.000
_cell.length_b   1.000
_cell.length_c   1.000
_cell.angle_alpha   90.00
_cell.angle_beta   90.00
_cell.angle_gamma   90.00
#
_symmetry.space_group_name_H-M   'P 1'
#
loop_
_entity.id
_entity.type
_entity.pdbx_description
1 polymer ?
#
loop_
_entity_poly.entity_id
_entity_poly.type
_entity_poly.pdbx_seq_one_letter_code
_entity_poly.pdbx_strand_id
1 'polypeptide(L)'
;MGKSKTAGVDEAGRGPWAGPVVAACVILNSDIPHLNEINDSKKLTPKKRKELYELIKSNSLYGIGMASNVEIDKLGIVKATELAIKRALENMPQKPDFLLVDGRDRFELPVKYKTIVGGDSKVKSIAAASILAKVWRDELMCLMADMYPGYGFEKHKGYGTSEHKEALEKIGVSPIHRISFKPVKLIYERFDKKPGLLLHACCAPCATSVIERLKKSYDIEVFFYNPNIHPKREYDIRLQEIKRLCAHHGLALRIGKYDTKRWFKIAKNYKYEKEGERRCYLCYGMRMKKTAELASKLGFEFFSTTLSVSPLKRYDKIKKIGDMLEKSYGVNFENSDFKKKDGFKRSVELSKGFGFYRQNYCGCVYSMRDSLKRG
;
A
#
# COMPACT_ATOMS: atom_id res chain seq x y z
N MET A 1 -3.44 58.44 3.45
CA MET A 1 -3.05 57.15 4.09
C MET A 1 -4.07 56.11 3.75
N GLY A 2 -3.74 55.10 2.96
CA GLY A 2 -4.68 54.00 2.62
C GLY A 2 -5.06 53.25 3.88
N LYS A 3 -6.36 52.92 4.03
CA LYS A 3 -6.84 52.06 5.13
C LYS A 3 -6.11 50.72 5.10
N SER A 4 -5.49 50.33 6.23
CA SER A 4 -4.88 49.01 6.38
C SER A 4 -5.87 47.89 6.05
N LYS A 5 -5.49 46.98 5.14
CA LYS A 5 -6.34 45.90 4.66
C LYS A 5 -6.16 44.68 5.54
N THR A 6 -7.15 44.45 6.37
CA THR A 6 -7.19 43.26 7.25
C THR A 6 -8.05 42.16 6.62
N ALA A 7 -7.52 40.97 6.45
CA ALA A 7 -8.26 39.81 6.01
C ALA A 7 -8.61 38.88 7.16
N GLY A 8 -9.81 38.29 7.09
CA GLY A 8 -10.19 37.11 7.91
C GLY A 8 -9.77 35.81 7.23
N VAL A 9 -9.34 34.85 8.02
CA VAL A 9 -8.90 33.53 7.56
C VAL A 9 -9.57 32.46 8.39
N ASP A 10 -10.11 31.44 7.71
CA ASP A 10 -10.63 30.23 8.33
C ASP A 10 -10.42 29.03 7.41
N GLU A 11 -10.53 27.82 7.96
CA GLU A 11 -10.38 26.57 7.23
C GLU A 11 -11.57 25.62 7.38
N ALA A 12 -11.74 24.74 6.40
CA ALA A 12 -12.67 23.62 6.43
C ALA A 12 -11.97 22.31 6.11
N GLY A 13 -12.36 21.24 6.81
CA GLY A 13 -11.88 19.91 6.45
C GLY A 13 -10.67 19.41 7.23
N ARG A 14 -10.40 19.84 8.44
CA ARG A 14 -9.32 19.26 9.29
C ARG A 14 -9.65 17.87 9.81
N GLY A 15 -10.87 17.64 10.25
CA GLY A 15 -11.31 16.37 10.88
C GLY A 15 -11.72 15.23 9.95
N PRO A 16 -12.13 15.43 8.69
CA PRO A 16 -12.52 14.35 7.78
C PRO A 16 -11.43 13.32 7.54
N TRP A 17 -11.83 12.08 7.26
CA TRP A 17 -10.96 10.97 6.89
C TRP A 17 -10.55 10.97 5.42
N ALA A 18 -11.26 11.75 4.59
CA ALA A 18 -10.99 11.86 3.16
C ALA A 18 -11.07 13.32 2.66
N GLY A 19 -10.39 13.58 1.57
CA GLY A 19 -10.36 14.87 0.88
C GLY A 19 -9.38 15.88 1.50
N PRO A 20 -9.26 17.07 0.88
CA PRO A 20 -8.33 18.11 1.28
C PRO A 20 -8.77 18.88 2.54
N VAL A 21 -7.83 19.59 3.13
CA VAL A 21 -8.10 20.77 3.96
C VAL A 21 -8.11 21.99 3.05
N VAL A 22 -9.09 22.88 3.24
CA VAL A 22 -9.31 24.09 2.43
C VAL A 22 -9.32 25.29 3.34
N ALA A 23 -8.56 26.33 2.99
CA ALA A 23 -8.56 27.60 3.66
C ALA A 23 -9.06 28.71 2.74
N ALA A 24 -9.68 29.72 3.33
CA ALA A 24 -10.03 30.95 2.63
C ALA A 24 -9.51 32.19 3.37
N CYS A 25 -9.12 33.18 2.60
CA CYS A 25 -8.76 34.53 3.08
C CYS A 25 -9.72 35.53 2.48
N VAL A 26 -10.29 36.42 3.31
CA VAL A 26 -11.33 37.38 2.86
C VAL A 26 -11.06 38.77 3.41
N ILE A 27 -10.92 39.74 2.53
CA ILE A 27 -11.03 41.19 2.86
C ILE A 27 -12.49 41.57 2.54
N LEU A 28 -13.28 41.77 3.59
CA LEU A 28 -14.68 42.11 3.45
C LEU A 28 -14.81 43.59 3.13
N ASN A 29 -15.66 43.95 2.17
CA ASN A 29 -16.12 45.29 1.97
C ASN A 29 -17.10 45.66 3.13
N SER A 30 -16.97 46.85 3.71
CA SER A 30 -17.85 47.33 4.76
C SER A 30 -19.30 47.48 4.33
N ASP A 31 -19.53 47.70 3.04
CA ASP A 31 -20.83 47.97 2.48
C ASP A 31 -21.52 46.76 1.84
N ILE A 32 -21.01 45.53 2.18
CA ILE A 32 -21.63 44.29 1.70
C ILE A 32 -23.06 44.17 2.21
N PRO A 33 -24.05 43.88 1.33
CA PRO A 33 -25.42 43.63 1.76
C PRO A 33 -25.48 42.47 2.75
N HIS A 34 -26.47 42.48 3.62
CA HIS A 34 -26.70 41.40 4.58
C HIS A 34 -25.49 41.03 5.47
N LEU A 35 -24.56 41.98 5.74
CA LEU A 35 -23.39 41.76 6.57
C LEU A 35 -23.73 41.12 7.93
N ASN A 36 -24.89 41.47 8.53
CA ASN A 36 -25.33 40.94 9.80
C ASN A 36 -25.68 39.46 9.74
N GLU A 37 -26.04 38.93 8.59
CA GLU A 37 -26.40 37.52 8.38
C GLU A 37 -25.15 36.63 8.24
N ILE A 38 -24.00 37.20 7.92
CA ILE A 38 -22.71 36.48 7.85
C ILE A 38 -22.35 36.03 9.27
N ASN A 39 -22.32 34.73 9.51
CA ASN A 39 -22.05 34.13 10.81
C ASN A 39 -21.32 32.78 10.62
N ASP A 40 -20.91 32.15 11.71
CA ASP A 40 -20.33 30.79 11.73
C ASP A 40 -21.07 29.86 10.75
N SER A 41 -20.32 29.30 9.81
CA SER A 41 -20.86 28.47 8.72
C SER A 41 -21.63 27.26 9.20
N LYS A 42 -21.35 26.76 10.42
CA LYS A 42 -22.02 25.61 11.03
C LYS A 42 -23.43 25.94 11.56
N LYS A 43 -23.67 27.23 11.86
CA LYS A 43 -24.98 27.72 12.34
C LYS A 43 -25.96 28.02 11.20
N LEU A 44 -25.47 28.03 9.97
CA LEU A 44 -26.28 28.35 8.77
C LEU A 44 -26.84 27.08 8.13
N THR A 45 -28.05 27.15 7.62
CA THR A 45 -28.59 26.08 6.75
C THR A 45 -27.78 25.98 5.44
N PRO A 46 -27.72 24.83 4.78
CA PRO A 46 -27.01 24.68 3.51
C PRO A 46 -27.45 25.70 2.45
N LYS A 47 -28.76 25.98 2.33
CA LYS A 47 -29.32 26.98 1.41
C LYS A 47 -28.80 28.37 1.70
N LYS A 48 -28.91 28.82 2.97
CA LYS A 48 -28.46 30.16 3.39
C LYS A 48 -26.95 30.32 3.25
N ARG A 49 -26.19 29.27 3.53
CA ARG A 49 -24.72 29.27 3.36
C ARG A 49 -24.35 29.45 1.89
N LYS A 50 -25.09 28.85 0.96
CA LYS A 50 -24.84 28.99 -0.49
C LYS A 50 -25.22 30.39 -0.99
N GLU A 51 -26.31 30.96 -0.51
CA GLU A 51 -26.69 32.36 -0.82
C GLU A 51 -25.59 33.35 -0.37
N LEU A 52 -25.14 33.21 0.87
CA LEU A 52 -24.06 34.05 1.41
C LEU A 52 -22.71 33.81 0.73
N TYR A 53 -22.41 32.57 0.31
CA TYR A 53 -21.22 32.26 -0.47
C TYR A 53 -21.14 33.10 -1.76
N GLU A 54 -22.20 33.15 -2.55
CA GLU A 54 -22.21 33.94 -3.77
C GLU A 54 -22.17 35.45 -3.48
N LEU A 55 -22.86 35.90 -2.43
CA LEU A 55 -22.81 37.29 -1.99
C LEU A 55 -21.38 37.73 -1.59
N ILE A 56 -20.69 36.90 -0.81
CA ILE A 56 -19.29 37.19 -0.38
C ILE A 56 -18.37 37.22 -1.59
N LYS A 57 -18.49 36.28 -2.51
CA LYS A 57 -17.67 36.25 -3.74
C LYS A 57 -17.83 37.51 -4.58
N SER A 58 -19.04 38.00 -4.70
CA SER A 58 -19.35 39.17 -5.55
C SER A 58 -18.94 40.51 -4.90
N ASN A 59 -18.80 40.57 -3.56
CA ASN A 59 -18.65 41.83 -2.82
C ASN A 59 -17.40 41.87 -1.94
N SER A 60 -16.43 40.95 -2.12
CA SER A 60 -15.19 40.96 -1.33
C SER A 60 -13.98 40.54 -2.15
N LEU A 61 -12.79 40.91 -1.66
CA LEU A 61 -11.55 40.33 -2.19
C LEU A 61 -11.25 39.07 -1.41
N TYR A 62 -11.10 37.95 -2.11
CA TYR A 62 -10.86 36.67 -1.48
C TYR A 62 -9.86 35.81 -2.26
N GLY A 63 -9.27 34.88 -1.56
CA GLY A 63 -8.49 33.78 -2.13
C GLY A 63 -8.81 32.49 -1.41
N ILE A 64 -8.84 31.39 -2.15
CA ILE A 64 -9.05 30.03 -1.62
C ILE A 64 -7.81 29.20 -1.96
N GLY A 65 -7.35 28.42 -0.98
CA GLY A 65 -6.24 27.48 -1.14
C GLY A 65 -6.56 26.14 -0.48
N MET A 66 -5.95 25.08 -0.96
CA MET A 66 -6.12 23.75 -0.38
C MET A 66 -4.80 23.04 -0.23
N ALA A 67 -4.77 22.06 0.70
CA ALA A 67 -3.75 21.02 0.75
C ALA A 67 -4.43 19.66 0.64
N SER A 68 -3.91 18.82 -0.25
CA SER A 68 -4.44 17.48 -0.57
C SER A 68 -4.30 16.50 0.61
N ASN A 69 -5.00 15.38 0.54
CA ASN A 69 -4.83 14.28 1.48
C ASN A 69 -3.38 13.76 1.52
N VAL A 70 -2.69 13.70 0.37
CA VAL A 70 -1.27 13.29 0.31
C VAL A 70 -0.37 14.25 1.04
N GLU A 71 -0.61 15.57 0.91
CA GLU A 71 0.12 16.60 1.65
C GLU A 71 -0.20 16.56 3.15
N ILE A 72 -1.46 16.26 3.52
CA ILE A 72 -1.85 16.05 4.92
C ILE A 72 -1.11 14.84 5.52
N ASP A 73 -1.05 13.73 4.79
CA ASP A 73 -0.34 12.52 5.24
C ASP A 73 1.16 12.75 5.41
N LYS A 74 1.75 13.59 4.56
CA LYS A 74 3.18 13.91 4.60
C LYS A 74 3.56 14.93 5.67
N LEU A 75 2.76 15.99 5.84
CA LEU A 75 3.10 17.16 6.65
C LEU A 75 2.43 17.16 8.03
N GLY A 76 1.37 16.38 8.20
CA GLY A 76 0.43 16.49 9.29
C GLY A 76 -0.57 17.62 9.10
N ILE A 77 -1.73 17.53 9.78
CA ILE A 77 -2.88 18.42 9.53
C ILE A 77 -2.59 19.91 9.80
N VAL A 78 -1.76 20.24 10.79
CA VAL A 78 -1.45 21.63 11.14
C VAL A 78 -0.61 22.31 10.03
N LYS A 79 0.46 21.65 9.58
CA LYS A 79 1.30 22.18 8.49
C LYS A 79 0.59 22.16 7.13
N ALA A 80 -0.29 21.20 6.90
CA ALA A 80 -1.15 21.17 5.71
C ALA A 80 -2.17 22.34 5.73
N THR A 81 -2.73 22.67 6.90
CA THR A 81 -3.59 23.86 7.05
C THR A 81 -2.79 25.14 6.78
N GLU A 82 -1.58 25.26 7.32
CA GLU A 82 -0.68 26.37 7.03
C GLU A 82 -0.41 26.52 5.51
N LEU A 83 -0.15 25.40 4.82
CA LEU A 83 0.05 25.38 3.38
C LEU A 83 -1.21 25.85 2.62
N ALA A 84 -2.40 25.40 3.04
CA ALA A 84 -3.65 25.85 2.46
C ALA A 84 -3.87 27.34 2.64
N ILE A 85 -3.53 27.91 3.81
CA ILE A 85 -3.60 29.36 4.08
C ILE A 85 -2.62 30.12 3.18
N LYS A 86 -1.37 29.67 3.03
CA LYS A 86 -0.38 30.28 2.13
C LYS A 86 -0.89 30.33 0.69
N ARG A 87 -1.44 29.23 0.20
CA ARG A 87 -2.04 29.17 -1.13
C ARG A 87 -3.28 30.08 -1.26
N ALA A 88 -4.07 30.20 -0.21
CA ALA A 88 -5.20 31.14 -0.21
C ALA A 88 -4.69 32.58 -0.31
N LEU A 89 -3.62 32.94 0.40
CA LEU A 89 -2.98 34.28 0.30
C LEU A 89 -2.38 34.52 -1.10
N GLU A 90 -1.74 33.52 -1.69
CA GLU A 90 -1.20 33.61 -3.07
C GLU A 90 -2.29 33.88 -4.11
N ASN A 91 -3.49 33.28 -3.91
CA ASN A 91 -4.64 33.41 -4.79
C ASN A 91 -5.48 34.67 -4.55
N MET A 92 -5.11 35.52 -3.57
CA MET A 92 -5.79 36.78 -3.39
C MET A 92 -5.41 37.80 -4.49
N PRO A 93 -6.40 38.51 -5.08
CA PRO A 93 -6.12 39.56 -6.07
C PRO A 93 -5.34 40.74 -5.48
N GLN A 94 -5.39 40.92 -4.16
CA GLN A 94 -4.65 41.93 -3.44
C GLN A 94 -4.20 41.34 -2.09
N LYS A 95 -2.92 41.53 -1.76
CA LYS A 95 -2.36 41.05 -0.49
C LYS A 95 -2.87 41.91 0.69
N PRO A 96 -3.30 41.27 1.79
CA PRO A 96 -3.62 41.96 3.04
C PRO A 96 -2.37 42.44 3.77
N ASP A 97 -2.52 43.50 4.58
CA ASP A 97 -1.46 44.00 5.47
C ASP A 97 -1.42 43.25 6.79
N PHE A 98 -2.57 42.69 7.21
CA PHE A 98 -2.74 41.96 8.46
C PHE A 98 -3.82 40.86 8.33
N LEU A 99 -3.66 39.77 9.12
CA LEU A 99 -4.63 38.66 9.14
C LEU A 99 -5.24 38.49 10.52
N LEU A 100 -6.53 38.17 10.54
CA LEU A 100 -7.26 37.61 11.67
C LEU A 100 -7.57 36.18 11.36
N VAL A 101 -6.95 35.24 12.06
CA VAL A 101 -7.02 33.80 11.79
C VAL A 101 -7.88 33.12 12.86
N ASP A 102 -8.84 32.27 12.45
CA ASP A 102 -9.60 31.49 13.42
C ASP A 102 -8.71 30.48 14.15
N GLY A 103 -9.07 30.20 15.42
CA GLY A 103 -8.42 29.19 16.22
C GLY A 103 -7.26 29.67 17.08
N ARG A 104 -6.40 28.72 17.48
CA ARG A 104 -5.27 28.94 18.39
C ARG A 104 -3.92 28.49 17.83
N ASP A 105 -3.92 27.84 16.66
CA ASP A 105 -2.69 27.29 16.07
C ASP A 105 -1.75 28.41 15.63
N ARG A 106 -0.46 28.15 15.74
CA ARG A 106 0.59 29.05 15.27
C ARG A 106 1.08 28.60 13.91
N PHE A 107 1.09 29.51 12.95
CA PHE A 107 1.50 29.29 11.58
C PHE A 107 2.69 30.17 11.19
N GLU A 108 3.50 29.72 10.26
CA GLU A 108 4.55 30.51 9.63
C GLU A 108 4.00 31.17 8.37
N LEU A 109 3.36 32.35 8.48
CA LEU A 109 2.74 33.03 7.36
C LEU A 109 3.58 34.25 6.90
N PRO A 110 3.50 34.60 5.60
CA PRO A 110 4.25 35.76 5.05
C PRO A 110 3.68 37.12 5.46
N VAL A 111 2.56 37.15 6.17
CA VAL A 111 1.84 38.34 6.62
C VAL A 111 1.66 38.27 8.14
N LYS A 112 1.79 39.43 8.82
CA LYS A 112 1.52 39.50 10.27
C LYS A 112 0.09 39.10 10.57
N TYR A 113 -0.13 38.38 11.65
CA TYR A 113 -1.46 37.90 12.01
C TYR A 113 -1.70 37.86 13.51
N LYS A 114 -2.99 37.74 13.87
CA LYS A 114 -3.46 37.46 15.21
C LYS A 114 -4.46 36.29 15.14
N THR A 115 -4.33 35.32 16.02
CA THR A 115 -5.30 34.23 16.18
C THR A 115 -6.45 34.70 17.07
N ILE A 116 -7.68 34.26 16.74
CA ILE A 116 -8.90 34.54 17.50
C ILE A 116 -9.67 33.25 17.69
N VAL A 117 -9.75 32.76 18.92
CA VAL A 117 -10.50 31.55 19.23
C VAL A 117 -12.00 31.79 19.04
N GLY A 118 -12.66 30.99 18.17
CA GLY A 118 -14.03 31.18 17.76
C GLY A 118 -14.23 32.50 17.00
N GLY A 119 -13.26 32.84 16.17
CA GLY A 119 -13.26 34.05 15.38
C GLY A 119 -14.42 34.10 14.37
N ASP A 120 -14.83 32.96 13.87
CA ASP A 120 -15.98 32.78 12.98
C ASP A 120 -17.30 33.29 13.56
N SER A 121 -17.43 33.33 14.87
CA SER A 121 -18.61 33.93 15.54
C SER A 121 -18.41 35.36 16.05
N LYS A 122 -17.19 35.90 15.99
CA LYS A 122 -16.79 37.20 16.56
C LYS A 122 -16.41 38.24 15.49
N VAL A 123 -15.86 37.81 14.39
CA VAL A 123 -15.29 38.66 13.34
C VAL A 123 -15.90 38.31 11.97
N LYS A 124 -16.58 39.27 11.37
CA LYS A 124 -17.32 39.07 10.11
C LYS A 124 -16.43 38.57 8.93
N SER A 125 -15.20 39.05 8.83
CA SER A 125 -14.27 38.58 7.79
C SER A 125 -13.83 37.13 8.01
N ILE A 126 -13.69 36.69 9.25
CA ILE A 126 -13.42 35.27 9.55
C ILE A 126 -14.67 34.41 9.24
N ALA A 127 -15.86 34.88 9.65
CA ALA A 127 -17.12 34.20 9.31
C ALA A 127 -17.31 34.06 7.79
N ALA A 128 -16.97 35.08 7.02
CA ALA A 128 -17.01 35.02 5.56
C ALA A 128 -16.00 34.03 5.00
N ALA A 129 -14.78 33.98 5.53
CA ALA A 129 -13.78 32.97 5.17
C ALA A 129 -14.26 31.53 5.49
N SER A 130 -14.89 31.33 6.65
CA SER A 130 -15.51 30.07 7.05
C SER A 130 -16.54 29.58 6.03
N ILE A 131 -17.43 30.48 5.59
CA ILE A 131 -18.45 30.17 4.57
C ILE A 131 -17.78 29.80 3.25
N LEU A 132 -16.80 30.57 2.77
CA LEU A 132 -16.10 30.28 1.50
C LEU A 132 -15.36 28.93 1.56
N ALA A 133 -14.58 28.67 2.58
CA ALA A 133 -13.84 27.43 2.72
C ALA A 133 -14.80 26.22 2.80
N LYS A 134 -15.89 26.33 3.57
CA LYS A 134 -16.85 25.27 3.79
C LYS A 134 -17.62 24.92 2.52
N VAL A 135 -18.18 25.91 1.82
CA VAL A 135 -18.98 25.65 0.60
C VAL A 135 -18.08 25.07 -0.48
N TRP A 136 -16.95 25.69 -0.73
CA TRP A 136 -16.01 25.24 -1.75
C TRP A 136 -15.56 23.78 -1.52
N ARG A 137 -15.23 23.44 -0.26
CA ARG A 137 -14.84 22.08 0.09
C ARG A 137 -15.99 21.08 -0.07
N ASP A 138 -17.20 21.46 0.35
CA ASP A 138 -18.36 20.56 0.28
C ASP A 138 -18.75 20.29 -1.19
N GLU A 139 -18.65 21.28 -2.07
CA GLU A 139 -18.86 21.10 -3.52
C GLU A 139 -17.80 20.16 -4.13
N LEU A 140 -16.53 20.34 -3.76
CA LEU A 140 -15.47 19.43 -4.18
C LEU A 140 -15.75 17.99 -3.73
N MET A 141 -16.19 17.79 -2.50
CA MET A 141 -16.50 16.44 -2.01
C MET A 141 -17.71 15.81 -2.69
N CYS A 142 -18.65 16.60 -3.20
CA CYS A 142 -19.72 16.09 -4.06
C CYS A 142 -19.18 15.62 -5.41
N LEU A 143 -18.26 16.35 -6.04
CA LEU A 143 -17.59 15.91 -7.27
C LEU A 143 -16.75 14.63 -7.03
N MET A 144 -16.11 14.51 -5.87
CA MET A 144 -15.38 13.30 -5.51
C MET A 144 -16.30 12.09 -5.30
N ALA A 145 -17.57 12.30 -4.92
CA ALA A 145 -18.55 11.21 -4.82
C ALA A 145 -18.82 10.54 -6.18
N ASP A 146 -18.88 11.34 -7.26
CA ASP A 146 -19.05 10.82 -8.62
C ASP A 146 -17.82 10.03 -9.09
N MET A 147 -16.61 10.47 -8.71
CA MET A 147 -15.35 9.80 -9.05
C MET A 147 -15.10 8.54 -8.23
N TYR A 148 -15.59 8.49 -7.00
CA TYR A 148 -15.39 7.39 -6.04
C TYR A 148 -16.76 6.97 -5.47
N PRO A 149 -17.61 6.30 -6.27
CA PRO A 149 -18.94 5.90 -5.83
C PRO A 149 -18.90 4.85 -4.72
N GLY A 150 -19.93 4.83 -3.89
CA GLY A 150 -20.09 3.86 -2.81
C GLY A 150 -19.55 4.28 -1.46
N TYR A 151 -18.81 5.40 -1.35
CA TYR A 151 -18.35 5.95 -0.08
C TYR A 151 -19.34 6.90 0.61
N GLY A 152 -20.28 7.50 -0.11
CA GLY A 152 -21.25 8.46 0.43
C GLY A 152 -20.69 9.87 0.67
N PHE A 153 -19.65 10.26 -0.07
CA PHE A 153 -19.01 11.59 0.10
C PHE A 153 -19.94 12.76 -0.14
N GLU A 154 -20.98 12.59 -0.95
CA GLU A 154 -22.02 13.59 -1.19
C GLU A 154 -22.87 13.91 0.05
N LYS A 155 -22.91 12.99 1.03
CA LYS A 155 -23.63 13.18 2.29
C LYS A 155 -22.71 13.73 3.38
N HIS A 156 -21.73 12.94 3.77
CA HIS A 156 -20.89 13.23 4.94
C HIS A 156 -19.59 13.98 4.63
N LYS A 157 -19.31 14.34 3.37
CA LYS A 157 -18.15 15.16 2.96
C LYS A 157 -16.79 14.62 3.44
N GLY A 158 -16.69 13.28 3.61
CA GLY A 158 -15.50 12.61 4.08
C GLY A 158 -15.34 12.52 5.60
N TYR A 159 -16.28 13.02 6.38
CA TYR A 159 -16.27 12.85 7.84
C TYR A 159 -16.50 11.39 8.24
N GLY A 160 -15.93 10.98 9.38
CA GLY A 160 -15.98 9.61 9.89
C GLY A 160 -17.33 9.23 10.52
N THR A 161 -18.39 9.21 9.72
CA THR A 161 -19.71 8.70 10.11
C THR A 161 -19.74 7.18 10.08
N SER A 162 -20.79 6.55 10.64
CA SER A 162 -21.01 5.11 10.54
C SER A 162 -21.06 4.64 9.08
N GLU A 163 -21.79 5.37 8.21
CA GLU A 163 -21.90 5.09 6.79
C GLU A 163 -20.52 5.08 6.11
N HIS A 164 -19.65 6.07 6.41
CA HIS A 164 -18.31 6.13 5.87
C HIS A 164 -17.42 4.99 6.36
N LYS A 165 -17.53 4.62 7.64
CA LYS A 165 -16.82 3.49 8.22
C LYS A 165 -17.22 2.17 7.57
N GLU A 166 -18.52 1.93 7.41
CA GLU A 166 -19.05 0.73 6.74
C GLU A 166 -18.57 0.63 5.29
N ALA A 167 -18.60 1.75 4.56
CA ALA A 167 -18.07 1.80 3.20
C ALA A 167 -16.59 1.43 3.15
N LEU A 168 -15.76 2.00 4.04
CA LEU A 168 -14.34 1.67 4.17
C LEU A 168 -14.11 0.19 4.50
N GLU A 169 -14.90 -0.39 5.40
CA GLU A 169 -14.80 -1.81 5.76
C GLU A 169 -15.19 -2.74 4.61
N LYS A 170 -16.10 -2.31 3.74
CA LYS A 170 -16.59 -3.08 2.60
C LYS A 170 -15.71 -3.01 1.36
N ILE A 171 -15.27 -1.81 0.99
CA ILE A 171 -14.59 -1.57 -0.29
C ILE A 171 -13.16 -1.03 -0.16
N GLY A 172 -12.62 -0.95 1.08
CA GLY A 172 -11.27 -0.46 1.34
C GLY A 172 -11.14 1.06 1.23
N VAL A 173 -9.90 1.55 1.11
CA VAL A 173 -9.60 2.98 1.00
C VAL A 173 -9.54 3.44 -0.46
N SER A 174 -10.05 4.64 -0.74
CA SER A 174 -9.89 5.30 -2.05
C SER A 174 -8.63 6.19 -2.05
N PRO A 175 -8.16 6.64 -3.25
CA PRO A 175 -7.00 7.51 -3.37
C PRO A 175 -7.09 8.86 -2.65
N ILE A 176 -8.29 9.30 -2.25
CA ILE A 176 -8.47 10.57 -1.53
C ILE A 176 -8.55 10.41 -0.01
N HIS A 177 -8.46 9.19 0.53
CA HIS A 177 -8.40 8.97 1.98
C HIS A 177 -7.07 9.39 2.58
N ARG A 178 -7.10 9.78 3.86
CA ARG A 178 -5.94 10.20 4.64
C ARG A 178 -5.38 9.02 5.41
N ILE A 179 -4.36 8.37 4.86
CA ILE A 179 -3.79 7.13 5.42
C ILE A 179 -3.13 7.36 6.79
N SER A 180 -2.68 8.58 7.08
CA SER A 180 -2.14 8.94 8.40
C SER A 180 -3.20 8.98 9.51
N PHE A 181 -4.47 9.07 9.17
CA PHE A 181 -5.55 9.11 10.15
C PHE A 181 -5.85 7.70 10.68
N LYS A 182 -5.78 7.51 12.01
CA LYS A 182 -5.85 6.20 12.66
C LYS A 182 -6.99 5.30 12.17
N PRO A 183 -8.26 5.73 12.01
CA PRO A 183 -9.32 4.86 11.52
C PRO A 183 -9.10 4.37 10.09
N VAL A 184 -8.57 5.23 9.22
CA VAL A 184 -8.26 4.90 7.81
C VAL A 184 -7.04 3.98 7.74
N LYS A 185 -5.99 4.28 8.53
CA LYS A 185 -4.76 3.48 8.58
C LYS A 185 -5.03 2.02 8.93
N LEU A 186 -5.87 1.76 9.92
CA LEU A 186 -6.23 0.40 10.35
C LEU A 186 -6.88 -0.41 9.22
N ILE A 187 -7.73 0.25 8.43
CA ILE A 187 -8.39 -0.39 7.29
C ILE A 187 -7.44 -0.55 6.13
N TYR A 188 -6.65 0.48 5.82
CA TYR A 188 -5.61 0.45 4.79
C TYR A 188 -4.64 -0.73 5.01
N GLU A 189 -4.10 -0.87 6.21
CA GLU A 189 -3.19 -1.96 6.58
C GLU A 189 -3.85 -3.34 6.43
N ARG A 190 -5.17 -3.46 6.67
CA ARG A 190 -5.91 -4.71 6.50
C ARG A 190 -6.12 -5.08 5.03
N PHE A 191 -6.45 -4.11 4.16
CA PHE A 191 -6.71 -4.32 2.74
C PHE A 191 -5.44 -4.39 1.88
N ASP A 192 -4.38 -3.69 2.27
CA ASP A 192 -3.08 -3.67 1.56
C ASP A 192 -2.15 -4.81 2.01
N LYS A 193 -2.51 -5.53 3.08
CA LYS A 193 -1.75 -6.68 3.57
C LYS A 193 -1.84 -7.82 2.56
N LYS A 194 -0.73 -8.07 1.86
CA LYS A 194 -0.60 -9.23 1.00
C LYS A 194 -0.68 -10.51 1.85
N PRO A 195 -1.38 -11.56 1.36
CA PRO A 195 -1.39 -12.83 2.07
C PRO A 195 0.02 -13.42 2.17
N GLY A 196 0.32 -14.01 3.32
CA GLY A 196 1.62 -14.62 3.59
C GLY A 196 1.83 -15.90 2.77
N LEU A 197 2.98 -16.03 2.10
CA LEU A 197 3.35 -17.19 1.31
C LEU A 197 4.70 -17.74 1.71
N LEU A 198 4.75 -19.04 2.09
CA LEU A 198 5.99 -19.76 2.32
C LEU A 198 6.46 -20.44 1.02
N LEU A 199 7.55 -19.91 0.43
CA LEU A 199 8.10 -20.38 -0.85
C LEU A 199 9.25 -21.36 -0.66
N HIS A 200 9.04 -22.63 -1.00
CA HIS A 200 10.16 -23.59 -1.08
C HIS A 200 11.08 -23.25 -2.26
N ALA A 201 12.37 -23.06 -1.98
CA ALA A 201 13.40 -22.81 -2.98
C ALA A 201 14.53 -23.83 -2.95
N CYS A 202 14.93 -24.34 -4.11
CA CYS A 202 16.06 -25.29 -4.24
C CYS A 202 17.37 -24.62 -4.68
N CYS A 203 17.33 -23.50 -5.33
CA CYS A 203 18.49 -22.73 -5.79
C CYS A 203 18.07 -21.31 -6.18
N ALA A 204 19.00 -20.37 -6.17
CA ALA A 204 18.74 -18.98 -6.55
C ALA A 204 18.30 -18.82 -8.00
N PRO A 205 18.93 -19.45 -9.02
CA PRO A 205 18.49 -19.33 -10.40
C PRO A 205 17.00 -19.59 -10.62
N CYS A 206 16.45 -20.66 -9.99
CA CYS A 206 15.02 -20.97 -10.11
C CYS A 206 14.13 -20.03 -9.29
N ALA A 207 14.65 -19.44 -8.22
CA ALA A 207 13.87 -18.58 -7.34
C ALA A 207 13.70 -17.15 -7.87
N THR A 208 14.62 -16.65 -8.71
CA THR A 208 14.62 -15.27 -9.22
C THR A 208 13.29 -14.86 -9.86
N SER A 209 12.87 -15.55 -10.92
CA SER A 209 11.64 -15.23 -11.67
C SER A 209 10.37 -15.52 -10.88
N VAL A 210 10.41 -16.51 -9.97
CA VAL A 210 9.27 -16.83 -9.10
C VAL A 210 9.05 -15.72 -8.07
N ILE A 211 10.10 -15.27 -7.42
CA ILE A 211 10.03 -14.16 -6.45
C ILE A 211 9.57 -12.88 -7.15
N GLU A 212 10.16 -12.52 -8.33
CA GLU A 212 9.75 -11.36 -9.10
C GLU A 212 8.25 -11.37 -9.42
N ARG A 213 7.70 -12.55 -9.74
CA ARG A 213 6.28 -12.74 -10.06
C ARG A 213 5.39 -12.69 -8.83
N LEU A 214 5.74 -13.43 -7.79
CA LEU A 214 4.87 -13.62 -6.62
C LEU A 214 4.88 -12.43 -5.66
N LYS A 215 5.98 -11.68 -5.56
CA LYS A 215 6.06 -10.52 -4.63
C LYS A 215 5.07 -9.39 -4.98
N LYS A 216 4.46 -9.43 -6.16
CA LYS A 216 3.38 -8.51 -6.54
C LYS A 216 2.10 -8.77 -5.73
N SER A 217 1.82 -10.03 -5.39
CA SER A 217 0.56 -10.48 -4.79
C SER A 217 0.71 -11.08 -3.39
N TYR A 218 1.93 -11.42 -2.97
CA TYR A 218 2.19 -12.11 -1.70
C TYR A 218 3.30 -11.45 -0.90
N ASP A 219 3.18 -11.55 0.43
CA ASP A 219 4.29 -11.36 1.37
C ASP A 219 5.04 -12.69 1.48
N ILE A 220 6.28 -12.73 0.98
CA ILE A 220 7.02 -13.97 0.75
C ILE A 220 8.06 -14.19 1.83
N GLU A 221 8.04 -15.37 2.46
CA GLU A 221 9.17 -15.91 3.19
C GLU A 221 9.73 -17.12 2.43
N VAL A 222 11.05 -17.20 2.24
CA VAL A 222 11.70 -18.29 1.51
C VAL A 222 12.09 -19.42 2.47
N PHE A 223 11.77 -20.66 2.09
CA PHE A 223 12.15 -21.85 2.83
C PHE A 223 13.13 -22.72 2.03
N PHE A 224 14.36 -22.80 2.49
CA PHE A 224 15.40 -23.65 1.89
C PHE A 224 15.49 -24.99 2.61
N TYR A 225 14.79 -26.01 2.06
CA TYR A 225 14.80 -27.38 2.59
C TYR A 225 15.10 -28.38 1.48
N ASN A 226 16.37 -28.79 1.37
CA ASN A 226 16.90 -29.56 0.25
C ASN A 226 17.84 -30.69 0.70
N PRO A 227 17.36 -31.71 1.45
CA PRO A 227 18.20 -32.81 1.90
C PRO A 227 18.65 -33.75 0.77
N ASN A 228 18.14 -33.55 -0.44
CA ASN A 228 18.52 -34.26 -1.65
C ASN A 228 19.77 -33.72 -2.33
N ILE A 229 20.23 -32.50 -2.02
CA ILE A 229 21.37 -31.89 -2.71
C ILE A 229 22.67 -32.48 -2.18
N HIS A 230 23.46 -33.03 -3.10
CA HIS A 230 24.75 -33.64 -2.84
C HIS A 230 25.76 -33.24 -3.92
N PRO A 231 27.07 -33.17 -3.59
CA PRO A 231 27.66 -33.28 -2.27
C PRO A 231 27.32 -32.10 -1.37
N LYS A 232 27.78 -32.12 -0.11
CA LYS A 232 27.52 -31.03 0.86
C LYS A 232 28.00 -29.66 0.32
N ARG A 233 29.13 -29.62 -0.39
CA ARG A 233 29.65 -28.42 -1.04
C ARG A 233 28.61 -27.78 -1.99
N GLU A 234 27.93 -28.58 -2.78
CA GLU A 234 26.88 -28.09 -3.69
C GLU A 234 25.68 -27.51 -2.93
N TYR A 235 25.29 -28.18 -1.84
CA TYR A 235 24.24 -27.63 -0.95
C TYR A 235 24.64 -26.25 -0.39
N ASP A 236 25.89 -26.09 0.05
CA ASP A 236 26.39 -24.86 0.65
C ASP A 236 26.46 -23.72 -0.39
N ILE A 237 26.92 -24.00 -1.60
CA ILE A 237 26.93 -23.02 -2.71
C ILE A 237 25.50 -22.52 -2.95
N ARG A 238 24.53 -23.41 -3.15
CA ARG A 238 23.13 -23.03 -3.40
C ARG A 238 22.51 -22.26 -2.23
N LEU A 239 22.85 -22.62 -1.01
CA LEU A 239 22.39 -21.90 0.18
C LEU A 239 22.94 -20.48 0.24
N GLN A 240 24.22 -20.28 -0.06
CA GLN A 240 24.82 -18.94 -0.06
C GLN A 240 24.16 -18.05 -1.12
N GLU A 241 23.88 -18.58 -2.28
CA GLU A 241 23.21 -17.83 -3.33
C GLU A 241 21.76 -17.47 -3.01
N ILE A 242 21.01 -18.38 -2.37
CA ILE A 242 19.67 -18.09 -1.87
C ILE A 242 19.73 -16.98 -0.80
N LYS A 243 20.73 -16.99 0.10
CA LYS A 243 20.93 -15.90 1.08
C LYS A 243 21.14 -14.55 0.38
N ARG A 244 21.99 -14.50 -0.66
CA ARG A 244 22.25 -13.29 -1.45
C ARG A 244 20.95 -12.80 -2.13
N LEU A 245 20.17 -13.70 -2.74
CA LEU A 245 18.92 -13.37 -3.39
C LEU A 245 17.89 -12.82 -2.39
N CYS A 246 17.71 -13.47 -1.24
CA CYS A 246 16.80 -13.01 -0.19
C CYS A 246 17.20 -11.64 0.36
N ALA A 247 18.49 -11.43 0.63
CA ALA A 247 19.00 -10.13 1.09
C ALA A 247 18.74 -9.01 0.05
N HIS A 248 18.96 -9.27 -1.24
CA HIS A 248 18.69 -8.30 -2.31
C HIS A 248 17.20 -7.89 -2.37
N HIS A 249 16.29 -8.83 -2.13
CA HIS A 249 14.85 -8.56 -2.18
C HIS A 249 14.24 -8.16 -0.82
N GLY A 250 15.02 -8.14 0.27
CA GLY A 250 14.54 -7.88 1.64
C GLY A 250 13.63 -8.99 2.18
N LEU A 251 13.82 -10.26 1.74
CA LEU A 251 12.99 -11.39 2.13
C LEU A 251 13.57 -12.16 3.30
N ALA A 252 12.70 -12.60 4.21
CA ALA A 252 13.06 -13.54 5.26
C ALA A 252 13.43 -14.91 4.66
N LEU A 253 14.46 -15.58 5.23
CA LEU A 253 14.92 -16.91 4.83
C LEU A 253 14.91 -17.86 6.01
N ARG A 254 14.19 -18.97 5.87
CA ARG A 254 14.27 -20.12 6.78
C ARG A 254 15.10 -21.24 6.18
N ILE A 255 15.93 -21.85 6.99
CA ILE A 255 16.77 -22.97 6.58
C ILE A 255 16.29 -24.22 7.29
N GLY A 256 15.85 -25.23 6.51
CA GLY A 256 15.45 -26.52 7.04
C GLY A 256 16.65 -27.42 7.34
N LYS A 257 16.43 -28.44 8.18
CA LYS A 257 17.46 -29.41 8.54
C LYS A 257 17.98 -30.14 7.29
N TYR A 258 19.28 -30.20 7.12
CA TYR A 258 19.94 -30.99 6.07
C TYR A 258 19.96 -32.47 6.44
N ASP A 259 18.79 -33.11 6.38
CA ASP A 259 18.58 -34.53 6.76
C ASP A 259 18.72 -35.45 5.54
N THR A 260 19.94 -35.69 5.14
CA THR A 260 20.26 -36.56 3.98
C THR A 260 19.87 -38.01 4.22
N LYS A 261 19.97 -38.51 5.47
CA LYS A 261 19.58 -39.89 5.82
C LYS A 261 18.11 -40.15 5.48
N ARG A 262 17.22 -39.20 5.80
CA ARG A 262 15.81 -39.30 5.46
C ARG A 262 15.58 -39.37 3.95
N TRP A 263 16.29 -38.54 3.18
CA TRP A 263 16.17 -38.56 1.72
C TRP A 263 16.67 -39.88 1.12
N PHE A 264 17.84 -40.39 1.54
CA PHE A 264 18.35 -41.68 1.06
C PHE A 264 17.40 -42.81 1.40
N LYS A 265 16.79 -42.85 2.57
CA LYS A 265 15.80 -43.86 2.96
C LYS A 265 14.62 -43.93 1.95
N ILE A 266 14.20 -42.78 1.43
CA ILE A 266 13.11 -42.67 0.47
C ILE A 266 13.57 -43.03 -0.95
N ALA A 267 14.76 -42.57 -1.36
CA ALA A 267 15.22 -42.61 -2.76
C ALA A 267 15.95 -43.88 -3.15
N LYS A 268 16.55 -44.66 -2.20
CA LYS A 268 17.44 -45.80 -2.45
C LYS A 268 16.79 -46.91 -3.32
N ASN A 269 15.50 -47.19 -3.11
CA ASN A 269 14.80 -48.25 -3.84
C ASN A 269 14.52 -47.88 -5.32
N TYR A 270 14.72 -46.60 -5.69
CA TYR A 270 14.47 -46.04 -7.03
C TYR A 270 15.76 -45.49 -7.67
N LYS A 271 16.92 -45.98 -7.25
CA LYS A 271 18.24 -45.44 -7.63
C LYS A 271 18.57 -45.59 -9.13
N TYR A 272 17.94 -46.53 -9.81
CA TYR A 272 18.14 -46.79 -11.24
C TYR A 272 17.11 -46.10 -12.15
N GLU A 273 16.06 -45.51 -11.59
CA GLU A 273 15.05 -44.82 -12.39
C GLU A 273 15.64 -43.53 -13.01
N LYS A 274 15.13 -43.16 -14.19
CA LYS A 274 15.48 -41.92 -14.89
C LYS A 274 15.03 -40.67 -14.11
N GLU A 275 15.62 -39.55 -14.42
CA GLU A 275 15.16 -38.25 -13.89
C GLU A 275 13.74 -37.97 -14.40
N GLY A 276 12.84 -37.54 -13.47
CA GLY A 276 11.45 -37.28 -13.78
C GLY A 276 10.49 -38.41 -13.42
N GLU A 277 10.97 -39.59 -12.98
CA GLU A 277 10.18 -40.77 -12.58
C GLU A 277 9.88 -40.77 -11.06
N ARG A 278 9.46 -41.92 -10.49
CA ARG A 278 9.00 -42.08 -9.08
C ARG A 278 9.94 -41.45 -8.06
N ARG A 279 11.25 -41.68 -8.19
CA ARG A 279 12.25 -41.11 -7.31
C ARG A 279 12.10 -39.57 -7.20
N CYS A 280 11.85 -38.91 -8.33
CA CYS A 280 11.69 -37.44 -8.36
C CYS A 280 10.38 -37.02 -7.71
N TYR A 281 9.29 -37.75 -7.90
CA TYR A 281 8.00 -37.43 -7.27
C TYR A 281 8.06 -37.56 -5.74
N LEU A 282 8.71 -38.62 -5.25
CA LEU A 282 8.93 -38.78 -3.80
C LEU A 282 9.79 -37.65 -3.23
N CYS A 283 10.80 -37.21 -3.99
CA CYS A 283 11.65 -36.08 -3.61
C CYS A 283 10.86 -34.75 -3.58
N TYR A 284 9.98 -34.50 -4.55
CA TYR A 284 9.10 -33.32 -4.55
C TYR A 284 8.13 -33.38 -3.36
N GLY A 285 7.46 -34.52 -3.18
CA GLY A 285 6.51 -34.73 -2.10
C GLY A 285 7.12 -34.50 -0.72
N MET A 286 8.32 -35.02 -0.46
CA MET A 286 9.02 -34.82 0.81
C MET A 286 9.29 -33.33 1.09
N ARG A 287 9.77 -32.59 0.09
CA ARG A 287 10.12 -31.16 0.26
C ARG A 287 8.87 -30.30 0.39
N MET A 288 7.89 -30.50 -0.49
CA MET A 288 6.62 -29.77 -0.46
C MET A 288 5.81 -30.09 0.80
N LYS A 289 5.79 -31.36 1.27
CA LYS A 289 5.16 -31.73 2.54
C LYS A 289 5.77 -30.96 3.71
N LYS A 290 7.12 -30.86 3.76
CA LYS A 290 7.79 -30.11 4.84
C LYS A 290 7.50 -28.62 4.76
N THR A 291 7.29 -28.08 3.55
CA THR A 291 6.90 -26.67 3.34
C THR A 291 5.47 -26.43 3.80
N ALA A 292 4.50 -27.27 3.38
CA ALA A 292 3.11 -27.15 3.78
C ALA A 292 2.92 -27.30 5.30
N GLU A 293 3.59 -28.31 5.91
CA GLU A 293 3.59 -28.51 7.35
C GLU A 293 4.10 -27.26 8.11
N LEU A 294 5.18 -26.67 7.62
CA LEU A 294 5.76 -25.46 8.24
C LEU A 294 4.88 -24.24 8.02
N ALA A 295 4.30 -24.08 6.83
CA ALA A 295 3.40 -22.99 6.49
C ALA A 295 2.16 -23.01 7.40
N SER A 296 1.52 -24.19 7.56
CA SER A 296 0.39 -24.36 8.48
C SER A 296 0.77 -24.02 9.93
N LYS A 297 1.90 -24.53 10.41
CA LYS A 297 2.37 -24.27 11.78
C LYS A 297 2.64 -22.79 12.06
N LEU A 298 3.07 -22.04 11.06
CA LEU A 298 3.44 -20.62 11.19
C LEU A 298 2.30 -19.65 10.80
N GLY A 299 1.15 -20.17 10.38
CA GLY A 299 -0.01 -19.36 10.02
C GLY A 299 0.09 -18.66 8.66
N PHE A 300 0.89 -19.19 7.72
CA PHE A 300 0.88 -18.70 6.33
C PHE A 300 -0.42 -19.14 5.64
N GLU A 301 -1.01 -18.24 4.86
CA GLU A 301 -2.21 -18.54 4.07
C GLU A 301 -1.89 -19.39 2.83
N PHE A 302 -0.66 -19.27 2.31
CA PHE A 302 -0.21 -19.96 1.11
C PHE A 302 1.14 -20.65 1.27
N PHE A 303 1.34 -21.71 0.50
CA PHE A 303 2.66 -22.26 0.24
C PHE A 303 2.87 -22.51 -1.25
N SER A 304 4.12 -22.51 -1.71
CA SER A 304 4.48 -22.80 -3.10
C SER A 304 5.90 -23.36 -3.22
N THR A 305 6.32 -23.64 -4.46
CA THR A 305 7.66 -24.17 -4.75
C THR A 305 8.23 -23.65 -6.07
N THR A 306 9.52 -23.40 -6.11
CA THR A 306 10.26 -23.03 -7.34
C THR A 306 10.50 -24.22 -8.27
N LEU A 307 10.07 -25.43 -7.93
CA LEU A 307 10.34 -26.63 -8.71
C LEU A 307 9.75 -26.57 -10.12
N SER A 308 8.60 -25.94 -10.30
CA SER A 308 7.90 -25.88 -11.59
C SER A 308 8.57 -24.99 -12.65
N VAL A 309 9.58 -24.19 -12.29
CA VAL A 309 10.36 -23.36 -13.24
C VAL A 309 11.19 -24.24 -14.20
N SER A 310 11.73 -25.36 -13.69
CA SER A 310 12.60 -26.22 -14.50
C SER A 310 11.80 -26.96 -15.59
N PRO A 311 12.24 -26.92 -16.86
CA PRO A 311 11.58 -27.66 -17.94
C PRO A 311 11.64 -29.18 -17.76
N LEU A 312 12.64 -29.68 -17.01
CA LEU A 312 12.79 -31.11 -16.71
C LEU A 312 11.85 -31.63 -15.63
N LYS A 313 11.08 -30.74 -14.98
CA LYS A 313 10.16 -31.14 -13.91
C LYS A 313 8.70 -31.05 -14.37
N ARG A 314 7.98 -32.12 -14.14
CA ARG A 314 6.59 -32.28 -14.57
C ARG A 314 5.66 -31.51 -13.63
N TYR A 315 5.09 -30.43 -14.15
CA TYR A 315 4.16 -29.57 -13.39
C TYR A 315 2.90 -30.31 -12.93
N ASP A 316 2.31 -31.19 -13.80
CA ASP A 316 1.14 -31.98 -13.45
C ASP A 316 1.34 -32.80 -12.16
N LYS A 317 2.53 -33.33 -11.94
CA LYS A 317 2.88 -34.08 -10.72
C LYS A 317 3.08 -33.16 -9.51
N ILE A 318 3.74 -32.01 -9.72
CA ILE A 318 3.91 -31.00 -8.66
C ILE A 318 2.54 -30.49 -8.20
N LYS A 319 1.63 -30.20 -9.16
CA LYS A 319 0.27 -29.77 -8.88
C LYS A 319 -0.51 -30.81 -8.07
N LYS A 320 -0.52 -32.09 -8.49
CA LYS A 320 -1.20 -33.17 -7.74
C LYS A 320 -0.70 -33.29 -6.30
N ILE A 321 0.61 -33.15 -6.08
CA ILE A 321 1.20 -33.16 -4.74
C ILE A 321 0.72 -31.94 -3.95
N GLY A 322 0.74 -30.74 -4.56
CA GLY A 322 0.30 -29.51 -3.93
C GLY A 322 -1.16 -29.56 -3.49
N ASP A 323 -2.07 -29.96 -4.40
CA ASP A 323 -3.52 -30.09 -4.14
C ASP A 323 -3.81 -31.09 -2.99
N MET A 324 -3.05 -32.17 -2.90
CA MET A 324 -3.16 -33.15 -1.80
C MET A 324 -2.68 -32.55 -0.46
N LEU A 325 -1.59 -31.81 -0.48
CA LEU A 325 -1.02 -31.18 0.71
C LEU A 325 -1.87 -30.01 1.22
N GLU A 326 -2.48 -29.24 0.32
CA GLU A 326 -3.47 -28.22 0.65
C GLU A 326 -4.60 -28.80 1.51
N LYS A 327 -5.21 -29.89 1.05
CA LYS A 327 -6.26 -30.60 1.79
C LYS A 327 -5.77 -31.16 3.12
N SER A 328 -4.50 -31.62 3.19
CA SER A 328 -3.96 -32.27 4.39
C SER A 328 -3.55 -31.29 5.49
N TYR A 329 -3.12 -30.08 5.12
CA TYR A 329 -2.56 -29.09 6.05
C TYR A 329 -3.38 -27.81 6.19
N GLY A 330 -4.45 -27.63 5.42
CA GLY A 330 -5.33 -26.45 5.47
C GLY A 330 -4.62 -25.15 5.04
N VAL A 331 -3.60 -25.24 4.17
CA VAL A 331 -2.86 -24.10 3.63
C VAL A 331 -2.97 -24.14 2.11
N ASN A 332 -3.39 -23.03 1.49
CA ASN A 332 -3.62 -22.98 0.05
C ASN A 332 -2.32 -23.21 -0.74
N PHE A 333 -2.39 -24.01 -1.80
CA PHE A 333 -1.26 -24.19 -2.69
C PHE A 333 -1.29 -23.18 -3.85
N GLU A 334 -0.32 -22.26 -3.89
CA GLU A 334 -0.11 -21.41 -5.07
C GLU A 334 0.45 -22.25 -6.21
N ASN A 335 -0.43 -22.65 -7.12
CA ASN A 335 -0.23 -23.71 -8.09
C ASN A 335 0.21 -23.24 -9.49
N SER A 336 0.86 -22.08 -9.61
CA SER A 336 1.32 -21.57 -10.90
C SER A 336 2.37 -22.47 -11.57
N ASP A 337 2.18 -22.71 -12.88
CA ASP A 337 3.24 -23.26 -13.72
C ASP A 337 4.25 -22.14 -14.08
N PHE A 338 5.28 -22.02 -13.27
CA PHE A 338 6.27 -20.95 -13.40
C PHE A 338 7.16 -21.05 -14.64
N LYS A 339 7.06 -22.12 -15.45
CA LYS A 339 7.70 -22.17 -16.79
C LYS A 339 6.98 -21.31 -17.82
N LYS A 340 5.63 -21.23 -17.70
CA LYS A 340 4.78 -20.49 -18.64
C LYS A 340 5.08 -19.00 -18.59
N LYS A 341 4.69 -18.29 -19.67
CA LYS A 341 4.93 -16.85 -19.85
C LYS A 341 6.42 -16.52 -19.69
N ASP A 342 7.26 -17.28 -20.41
CA ASP A 342 8.72 -17.14 -20.43
C ASP A 342 9.45 -17.23 -19.09
N GLY A 343 8.80 -17.81 -18.07
CA GLY A 343 9.35 -17.83 -16.71
C GLY A 343 10.71 -18.53 -16.58
N PHE A 344 10.96 -19.59 -17.36
CA PHE A 344 12.28 -20.22 -17.41
C PHE A 344 13.31 -19.31 -18.07
N LYS A 345 13.00 -18.72 -19.24
CA LYS A 345 13.86 -17.76 -19.93
C LYS A 345 14.20 -16.58 -19.02
N ARG A 346 13.19 -16.01 -18.36
CA ARG A 346 13.36 -14.94 -17.38
C ARG A 346 14.27 -15.33 -16.22
N SER A 347 14.16 -16.58 -15.72
CA SER A 347 15.06 -17.07 -14.66
C SER A 347 16.52 -17.18 -15.12
N VAL A 348 16.75 -17.48 -16.40
CA VAL A 348 18.10 -17.49 -16.99
C VAL A 348 18.69 -16.08 -17.05
N GLU A 349 17.91 -15.13 -17.57
CA GLU A 349 18.32 -13.71 -17.69
C GLU A 349 18.66 -13.12 -16.32
N LEU A 350 17.75 -13.25 -15.37
CA LEU A 350 17.94 -12.73 -14.00
C LEU A 350 19.15 -13.37 -13.33
N SER A 351 19.31 -14.70 -13.44
CA SER A 351 20.45 -15.37 -12.79
C SER A 351 21.80 -14.98 -13.42
N LYS A 352 21.85 -14.65 -14.71
CA LYS A 352 23.04 -14.06 -15.34
C LYS A 352 23.34 -12.67 -14.79
N GLY A 353 22.31 -11.81 -14.70
CA GLY A 353 22.45 -10.46 -14.14
C GLY A 353 22.96 -10.45 -12.70
N PHE A 354 22.57 -11.43 -11.89
CA PHE A 354 23.06 -11.61 -10.51
C PHE A 354 24.42 -12.32 -10.42
N GLY A 355 24.95 -12.88 -11.52
CA GLY A 355 26.15 -13.71 -11.51
C GLY A 355 26.00 -15.00 -10.71
N PHE A 356 24.78 -15.58 -10.66
CA PHE A 356 24.54 -16.82 -9.92
C PHE A 356 25.08 -18.04 -10.64
N TYR A 357 25.66 -18.96 -9.85
CA TYR A 357 26.05 -20.28 -10.30
C TYR A 357 24.85 -21.06 -10.83
N ARG A 358 24.95 -21.56 -12.03
CA ARG A 358 23.92 -22.42 -12.65
C ARG A 358 24.43 -23.84 -12.71
N GLN A 359 23.80 -24.69 -11.93
CA GLN A 359 24.08 -26.12 -11.91
C GLN A 359 23.58 -26.83 -13.16
N ASN A 360 24.28 -27.86 -13.59
CA ASN A 360 23.94 -28.72 -14.73
C ASN A 360 23.15 -29.99 -14.35
N TYR A 361 22.83 -30.19 -13.06
CA TYR A 361 22.04 -31.33 -12.56
C TYR A 361 21.06 -30.89 -11.46
N CYS A 362 20.05 -31.72 -11.19
CA CYS A 362 18.98 -31.39 -10.23
C CYS A 362 19.46 -31.18 -8.78
N GLY A 363 20.60 -31.81 -8.42
CA GLY A 363 21.23 -31.73 -7.10
C GLY A 363 21.37 -33.08 -6.39
N CYS A 364 20.64 -34.13 -6.75
CA CYS A 364 20.81 -35.42 -6.12
C CYS A 364 21.95 -36.24 -6.76
N VAL A 365 22.54 -37.16 -6.00
CA VAL A 365 23.64 -38.02 -6.47
C VAL A 365 23.28 -38.81 -7.74
N TYR A 366 22.03 -39.16 -7.92
CA TYR A 366 21.57 -39.90 -9.10
C TYR A 366 21.48 -39.01 -10.33
N SER A 367 20.99 -37.78 -10.20
CA SER A 367 20.98 -36.83 -11.33
C SER A 367 22.40 -36.35 -11.67
N MET A 368 23.30 -36.27 -10.69
CA MET A 368 24.71 -35.99 -10.92
C MET A 368 25.36 -37.13 -11.74
N ARG A 369 25.17 -38.39 -11.33
CA ARG A 369 25.60 -39.56 -12.10
C ARG A 369 25.09 -39.54 -13.55
N ASP A 370 23.81 -39.21 -13.73
CA ASP A 370 23.17 -39.20 -15.04
C ASP A 370 23.63 -38.00 -15.90
N SER A 371 24.02 -36.88 -15.28
CA SER A 371 24.61 -35.73 -16.00
C SER A 371 26.02 -36.00 -16.52
N LEU A 372 26.84 -36.75 -15.73
CA LEU A 372 28.18 -37.15 -16.14
C LEU A 372 28.20 -38.14 -17.33
N LYS A 373 27.08 -38.81 -17.60
CA LYS A 373 26.93 -39.72 -18.77
C LYS A 373 26.48 -38.98 -20.05
N ARG A 374 26.10 -37.71 -19.95
CA ARG A 374 25.60 -36.89 -21.09
C ARG A 374 26.69 -35.94 -21.65
N GLY A 375 27.79 -35.77 -20.97
CA GLY A 375 29.02 -35.08 -21.43
C GLY A 375 30.08 -36.09 -21.75
#